data_380c6ec315563b56777b4eb4b0ac955d
#
_entry.id   380c6ec315563b56777b4eb4b0ac955d
#
_cell.length_a   1.000
_cell.length_b   1.000
_cell.length_c   1.000
_cell.angle_alpha   90.00
_cell.angle_beta   90.00
_cell.angle_gamma   90.00
#
_symmetry.space_group_name_H-M   'P 1'
#
loop_
_entity.id
_entity.type
_entity.pdbx_description
1 polymer ?
#
loop_
_entity_poly.entity_id
_entity_poly.type
_entity_poly.pdbx_seq_one_letter_code
_entity_poly.pdbx_strand_id
1 'polypeptide(L)'
;MQEVLDDYLSYCYNDGLIPNHDAWKFMRMQLAGRTLDFSLKENVYYNDADRSFKAHDYLGLYKNKSVRALGKISARITAIETKNGVEYKAEYGELTEERKQTILRAMEDGDLHGYDLRTNEIRYFFVEKFYEMDYKKDTPRAPMGTRYFDLSQILNVNKMPEVKEIVKMLNAKTWS
;
A
#
# COMPACT_ATOMS: atom_id res chain seq x y z
N MET A 1 -4.13 19.62 -19.20
CA MET A 1 -3.85 18.55 -20.19
C MET A 1 -3.03 17.40 -19.60
N GLN A 2 -1.88 17.69 -18.99
CA GLN A 2 -1.02 16.67 -18.38
C GLN A 2 -1.71 15.91 -17.24
N GLU A 3 -2.40 16.61 -16.37
CA GLU A 3 -3.14 16.00 -15.25
C GLU A 3 -4.20 15.00 -15.74
N VAL A 4 -4.96 15.36 -16.77
CA VAL A 4 -5.98 14.46 -17.37
C VAL A 4 -5.32 13.23 -17.98
N LEU A 5 -4.19 13.40 -18.65
CA LEU A 5 -3.43 12.29 -19.24
C LEU A 5 -2.90 11.36 -18.15
N ASP A 6 -2.35 11.90 -17.06
CA ASP A 6 -1.84 11.13 -15.94
C ASP A 6 -2.94 10.32 -15.25
N ASP A 7 -4.14 10.91 -15.08
CA ASP A 7 -5.30 10.22 -14.51
C ASP A 7 -5.77 9.07 -15.43
N TYR A 8 -5.80 9.29 -16.74
CA TYR A 8 -6.16 8.26 -17.72
C TYR A 8 -5.16 7.11 -17.71
N LEU A 9 -3.86 7.40 -17.71
CA LEU A 9 -2.81 6.38 -17.67
C LEU A 9 -2.86 5.57 -16.37
N SER A 10 -3.11 6.24 -15.24
CA SER A 10 -3.28 5.56 -13.96
C SER A 10 -4.50 4.64 -13.95
N TYR A 11 -5.61 5.08 -14.54
CA TYR A 11 -6.81 4.26 -14.70
C TYR A 11 -6.51 3.00 -15.54
N CYS A 12 -5.87 3.17 -16.70
CA CYS A 12 -5.51 2.04 -17.56
C CYS A 12 -4.57 1.05 -16.85
N TYR A 13 -3.61 1.53 -16.09
CA TYR A 13 -2.70 0.70 -15.31
C TYR A 13 -3.46 -0.10 -14.24
N ASN A 14 -4.35 0.57 -13.49
CA ASN A 14 -5.10 -0.06 -12.40
C ASN A 14 -6.07 -1.15 -12.90
N ASP A 15 -6.58 -1.00 -14.11
CA ASP A 15 -7.42 -2.01 -14.77
C ASP A 15 -6.61 -3.08 -15.51
N GLY A 16 -5.28 -3.01 -15.46
CA GLY A 16 -4.41 -3.96 -16.14
C GLY A 16 -4.36 -3.78 -17.66
N LEU A 17 -4.80 -2.64 -18.17
CA LEU A 17 -4.86 -2.37 -19.62
C LEU A 17 -3.49 -2.05 -20.20
N ILE A 18 -2.62 -1.40 -19.41
CA ILE A 18 -1.25 -1.05 -19.82
C ILE A 18 -0.29 -1.20 -18.63
N PRO A 19 0.99 -1.55 -18.88
CA PRO A 19 2.01 -1.49 -17.83
C PRO A 19 2.38 -0.04 -17.53
N ASN A 20 2.71 0.26 -16.27
CA ASN A 20 3.24 1.56 -15.88
C ASN A 20 4.73 1.45 -15.58
N HIS A 21 5.55 2.10 -16.42
CA HIS A 21 7.01 2.04 -16.32
C HIS A 21 7.59 2.90 -15.19
N ASP A 22 6.78 3.76 -14.56
CA ASP A 22 7.23 4.65 -13.47
C ASP A 22 6.90 4.11 -12.07
N ALA A 23 6.11 3.05 -11.96
CA ALA A 23 5.70 2.48 -10.67
C ALA A 23 6.88 2.13 -9.76
N TRP A 24 8.01 1.70 -10.34
CA TRP A 24 9.20 1.25 -9.62
C TRP A 24 9.81 2.29 -8.68
N LYS A 25 9.57 3.57 -8.95
CA LYS A 25 10.17 4.68 -8.18
C LYS A 25 9.26 5.23 -7.10
N PHE A 26 7.97 4.87 -7.07
CA PHE A 26 7.01 5.47 -6.14
C PHE A 26 6.72 4.63 -4.91
N MET A 27 6.74 5.31 -3.78
CA MET A 27 6.18 4.82 -2.52
C MET A 27 4.88 5.57 -2.24
N ARG A 28 3.80 4.83 -2.09
CA ARG A 28 2.52 5.37 -1.61
C ARG A 28 2.49 5.28 -0.09
N MET A 29 2.38 6.43 0.56
CA MET A 29 2.24 6.48 2.02
C MET A 29 0.76 6.43 2.40
N GLN A 30 0.41 5.53 3.32
CA GLN A 30 -0.93 5.38 3.86
C GLN A 30 -0.92 5.55 5.38
N LEU A 31 -1.99 6.14 5.88
CA LEU A 31 -2.18 6.29 7.32
C LEU A 31 -2.55 4.93 7.94
N ALA A 32 -1.79 4.48 8.91
CA ALA A 32 -1.95 3.17 9.53
C ALA A 32 -2.09 3.25 11.05
N GLY A 33 -2.79 4.28 11.55
CA GLY A 33 -2.89 4.53 12.98
C GLY A 33 -3.36 3.35 13.82
N ARG A 34 -4.40 2.64 13.37
CA ARG A 34 -4.96 1.48 14.09
C ARG A 34 -4.58 0.14 13.50
N THR A 35 -4.10 0.12 12.26
CA THR A 35 -3.86 -1.12 11.52
C THR A 35 -2.38 -1.48 11.40
N LEU A 36 -1.47 -0.67 11.94
CA LEU A 36 -0.03 -0.87 11.77
C LEU A 36 0.41 -2.26 12.28
N ASP A 37 0.00 -2.65 13.48
CA ASP A 37 0.43 -3.91 14.08
C ASP A 37 -0.05 -5.11 13.26
N PHE A 38 -1.30 -5.09 12.82
CA PHE A 38 -1.84 -6.12 11.93
C PHE A 38 -1.09 -6.16 10.59
N SER A 39 -0.86 -5.00 10.00
CA SER A 39 -0.15 -4.90 8.72
C SER A 39 1.27 -5.42 8.82
N LEU A 40 1.99 -5.12 9.89
CA LEU A 40 3.34 -5.64 10.13
C LEU A 40 3.35 -7.16 10.31
N LYS A 41 2.36 -7.69 11.02
CA LYS A 41 2.24 -9.13 11.28
C LYS A 41 1.89 -9.91 10.02
N GLU A 42 0.94 -9.41 9.23
CA GLU A 42 0.36 -10.14 8.10
C GLU A 42 0.89 -9.70 6.73
N ASN A 43 1.75 -8.67 6.69
CA ASN A 43 2.32 -8.12 5.45
C ASN A 43 1.26 -7.70 4.42
N VAL A 44 0.21 -7.03 4.89
CA VAL A 44 -0.91 -6.56 4.07
C VAL A 44 -1.41 -5.20 4.56
N TYR A 45 -1.84 -4.37 3.62
CA TYR A 45 -2.60 -3.14 3.89
C TYR A 45 -3.90 -3.17 3.10
N TYR A 46 -4.97 -2.62 3.64
CA TYR A 46 -6.26 -2.63 2.97
C TYR A 46 -6.97 -1.29 3.05
N ASN A 47 -7.79 -1.01 2.04
CA ASN A 47 -8.74 0.09 2.01
C ASN A 47 -9.88 -0.22 1.05
N ASP A 48 -10.89 0.67 1.01
CA ASP A 48 -12.03 0.48 0.13
C ASP A 48 -11.60 0.38 -1.34
N ALA A 49 -12.17 -0.57 -2.05
CA ALA A 49 -11.82 -0.83 -3.45
C ALA A 49 -12.22 0.30 -4.40
N ASP A 50 -13.15 1.16 -4.01
CA ASP A 50 -13.56 2.32 -4.78
C ASP A 50 -12.57 3.49 -4.74
N ARG A 51 -11.58 3.42 -3.83
CA ARG A 51 -10.53 4.45 -3.76
C ARG A 51 -9.55 4.30 -4.91
N SER A 52 -9.36 5.38 -5.65
CA SER A 52 -8.35 5.44 -6.70
C SER A 52 -6.94 5.55 -6.13
N PHE A 53 -5.95 5.17 -6.92
CA PHE A 53 -4.53 5.29 -6.57
C PHE A 53 -3.69 5.41 -7.84
N LYS A 54 -2.52 6.03 -7.69
CA LYS A 54 -1.52 6.10 -8.76
C LYS A 54 -0.64 4.85 -8.68
N ALA A 55 -0.06 4.47 -9.81
CA ALA A 55 0.84 3.33 -9.88
C ALA A 55 2.04 3.49 -8.93
N HIS A 56 2.32 2.45 -8.14
CA HIS A 56 3.41 2.43 -7.17
C HIS A 56 3.79 0.99 -6.86
N ASP A 57 5.08 0.74 -6.70
CA ASP A 57 5.59 -0.58 -6.32
C ASP A 57 5.84 -0.70 -4.82
N TYR A 58 5.90 0.43 -4.11
CA TYR A 58 6.22 0.44 -2.68
C TYR A 58 5.08 1.05 -1.87
N LEU A 59 4.88 0.48 -0.69
CA LEU A 59 3.85 0.91 0.25
C LEU A 59 4.51 1.28 1.58
N GLY A 60 4.27 2.52 2.03
CA GLY A 60 4.75 3.02 3.31
C GLY A 60 3.60 3.20 4.28
N LEU A 61 3.78 2.79 5.52
CA LEU A 61 2.78 2.90 6.58
C LEU A 61 3.16 4.00 7.57
N TYR A 62 2.30 5.00 7.68
CA TYR A 62 2.52 6.18 8.52
C TYR A 62 1.78 6.08 9.85
N LYS A 63 2.50 6.37 10.92
CA LYS A 63 1.94 6.52 12.27
C LYS A 63 2.87 7.39 13.12
N ASN A 64 2.30 8.28 13.94
CA ASN A 64 3.08 9.09 14.90
C ASN A 64 4.24 9.85 14.25
N LYS A 65 3.93 10.67 13.25
CA LYS A 65 4.86 11.57 12.56
C LYS A 65 6.03 10.87 11.83
N SER A 66 5.85 9.61 11.47
CA SER A 66 6.88 8.88 10.75
C SER A 66 6.29 7.81 9.84
N VAL A 67 6.95 7.53 8.72
CA VAL A 67 6.69 6.30 7.98
C VAL A 67 7.39 5.18 8.74
N ARG A 68 6.61 4.26 9.28
CA ARG A 68 7.04 3.23 10.23
C ARG A 68 7.44 1.92 9.57
N ALA A 69 7.00 1.69 8.35
CA ALA A 69 7.31 0.47 7.62
C ALA A 69 7.27 0.70 6.12
N LEU A 70 8.06 -0.09 5.40
CA LEU A 70 8.10 -0.09 3.94
C LEU A 70 8.03 -1.52 3.43
N GLY A 71 7.19 -1.76 2.43
CA GLY A 71 7.10 -3.04 1.75
C GLY A 71 7.00 -2.86 0.24
N LYS A 72 7.51 -3.86 -0.50
CA LYS A 72 7.33 -3.93 -1.95
C LYS A 72 6.09 -4.75 -2.26
N ILE A 73 5.18 -4.20 -3.07
CA ILE A 73 3.92 -4.85 -3.42
C ILE A 73 4.17 -6.11 -4.23
N SER A 74 3.59 -7.22 -3.78
CA SER A 74 3.66 -8.52 -4.44
C SER A 74 2.32 -8.96 -5.04
N ALA A 75 1.20 -8.45 -4.50
CA ALA A 75 -0.13 -8.74 -5.03
C ALA A 75 -1.14 -7.67 -4.62
N ARG A 76 -2.22 -7.58 -5.39
CA ARG A 76 -3.36 -6.74 -5.10
C ARG A 76 -4.61 -7.55 -5.38
N ILE A 77 -5.43 -7.75 -4.34
CA ILE A 77 -6.59 -8.62 -4.38
C ILE A 77 -7.77 -7.86 -3.79
N THR A 78 -8.92 -7.90 -4.46
CA THR A 78 -10.19 -7.42 -3.88
C THR A 78 -10.99 -8.58 -3.34
N ALA A 79 -11.75 -8.32 -2.29
CA ALA A 79 -12.63 -9.31 -1.68
C ALA A 79 -13.90 -8.66 -1.13
N ILE A 80 -14.99 -9.42 -1.17
CA ILE A 80 -16.28 -9.02 -0.62
C ILE A 80 -16.99 -10.28 -0.10
N GLU A 81 -17.67 -10.15 1.04
CA GLU A 81 -18.50 -11.23 1.57
C GLU A 81 -19.88 -11.19 0.93
N THR A 82 -20.32 -12.33 0.42
CA THR A 82 -21.64 -12.51 -0.20
C THR A 82 -22.41 -13.61 0.52
N LYS A 83 -23.66 -13.82 0.10
CA LYS A 83 -24.48 -14.94 0.63
C LYS A 83 -23.83 -16.29 0.41
N ASN A 84 -22.96 -16.42 -0.59
CA ASN A 84 -22.28 -17.66 -0.96
C ASN A 84 -20.85 -17.74 -0.41
N GLY A 85 -20.47 -16.87 0.51
CA GLY A 85 -19.13 -16.78 1.07
C GLY A 85 -18.35 -15.59 0.57
N VAL A 86 -17.04 -15.60 0.76
CA VAL A 86 -16.17 -14.51 0.34
C VAL A 86 -15.74 -14.72 -1.11
N GLU A 87 -15.96 -13.71 -1.93
CA GLU A 87 -15.51 -13.68 -3.33
C GLU A 87 -14.23 -12.88 -3.45
N TYR A 88 -13.25 -13.42 -4.19
CA TYR A 88 -11.92 -12.83 -4.36
C TYR A 88 -11.64 -12.56 -5.82
N LYS A 89 -10.95 -11.45 -6.11
CA LYS A 89 -10.46 -11.13 -7.45
C LYS A 89 -9.02 -10.64 -7.37
N ALA A 90 -8.11 -11.33 -8.04
CA ALA A 90 -6.73 -10.88 -8.17
C ALA A 90 -6.64 -9.81 -9.26
N GLU A 91 -6.23 -8.60 -8.89
CA GLU A 91 -5.95 -7.51 -9.82
C GLU A 91 -4.49 -7.50 -10.27
N TYR A 92 -3.60 -7.98 -9.39
CA TYR A 92 -2.17 -8.09 -9.63
C TYR A 92 -1.61 -9.21 -8.77
N GLY A 93 -0.66 -9.96 -9.29
CA GLY A 93 -0.08 -11.09 -8.57
C GLY A 93 -1.01 -12.28 -8.47
N GLU A 94 -0.64 -13.27 -7.66
CA GLU A 94 -1.34 -14.53 -7.55
C GLU A 94 -2.30 -14.58 -6.35
N LEU A 95 -3.49 -15.10 -6.56
CA LEU A 95 -4.44 -15.40 -5.49
C LEU A 95 -4.13 -16.78 -4.91
N THR A 96 -3.31 -16.80 -3.85
CA THR A 96 -2.94 -18.03 -3.15
C THR A 96 -3.90 -18.35 -2.00
N GLU A 97 -3.93 -19.59 -1.55
CA GLU A 97 -4.72 -19.98 -0.38
C GLU A 97 -4.26 -19.23 0.88
N GLU A 98 -2.95 -19.04 1.04
CA GLU A 98 -2.39 -18.24 2.14
C GLU A 98 -2.92 -16.81 2.13
N ARG A 99 -2.97 -16.17 0.97
CA ARG A 99 -3.51 -14.80 0.84
C ARG A 99 -5.00 -14.74 1.16
N LYS A 100 -5.78 -15.74 0.77
CA LYS A 100 -7.19 -15.84 1.16
C LYS A 100 -7.33 -15.92 2.67
N GLN A 101 -6.52 -16.72 3.34
CA GLN A 101 -6.54 -16.84 4.79
C GLN A 101 -6.16 -15.53 5.47
N THR A 102 -5.19 -14.81 4.94
CA THR A 102 -4.83 -13.48 5.43
C THR A 102 -5.99 -12.50 5.32
N ILE A 103 -6.74 -12.52 4.22
CA ILE A 103 -7.92 -11.68 4.03
C ILE A 103 -9.00 -12.02 5.07
N LEU A 104 -9.24 -13.30 5.34
CA LEU A 104 -10.20 -13.71 6.36
C LEU A 104 -9.79 -13.23 7.76
N ARG A 105 -8.51 -13.32 8.09
CA ARG A 105 -7.98 -12.76 9.36
C ARG A 105 -8.12 -11.25 9.41
N ALA A 106 -7.95 -10.56 8.29
CA ALA A 106 -8.16 -9.11 8.21
C ALA A 106 -9.62 -8.74 8.50
N MET A 107 -10.56 -9.51 7.97
CA MET A 107 -11.99 -9.29 8.23
C MET A 107 -12.31 -9.48 9.72
N GLU A 108 -11.76 -10.51 10.35
CA GLU A 108 -11.92 -10.75 11.80
C GLU A 108 -11.29 -9.63 12.63
N ASP A 109 -10.09 -9.20 12.28
CA ASP A 109 -9.42 -8.07 12.94
C ASP A 109 -10.20 -6.77 12.77
N GLY A 110 -10.75 -6.54 11.59
CA GLY A 110 -11.63 -5.40 11.30
C GLY A 110 -12.87 -5.39 12.19
N ASP A 111 -13.52 -6.54 12.35
CA ASP A 111 -14.68 -6.70 13.22
C ASP A 111 -14.36 -6.29 14.68
N LEU A 112 -13.17 -6.67 15.17
CA LEU A 112 -12.71 -6.32 16.52
C LEU A 112 -12.45 -4.82 16.69
N HIS A 113 -12.07 -4.12 15.63
CA HIS A 113 -11.72 -2.70 15.67
C HIS A 113 -12.81 -1.78 15.11
N GLY A 114 -13.97 -2.32 14.76
CA GLY A 114 -15.10 -1.56 14.24
C GLY A 114 -14.96 -1.15 12.77
N TYR A 115 -14.16 -1.86 11.99
CA TYR A 115 -14.06 -1.68 10.55
C TYR A 115 -14.91 -2.73 9.83
N ASP A 116 -15.80 -2.28 8.96
CA ASP A 116 -16.57 -3.19 8.12
C ASP A 116 -15.79 -3.54 6.85
N LEU A 117 -15.17 -4.72 6.84
CA LEU A 117 -14.46 -5.25 5.68
C LEU A 117 -15.26 -6.30 4.92
N ARG A 118 -16.55 -6.46 5.24
CA ARG A 118 -17.40 -7.52 4.68
C ARG A 118 -18.44 -7.01 3.70
N THR A 119 -19.13 -5.94 4.05
CA THR A 119 -20.28 -5.41 3.30
C THR A 119 -19.87 -4.76 1.99
N ASN A 120 -18.73 -4.07 1.96
CA ASN A 120 -18.19 -3.42 0.78
C ASN A 120 -16.98 -4.17 0.24
N GLU A 121 -16.72 -4.00 -1.06
CA GLU A 121 -15.52 -4.55 -1.66
C GLU A 121 -14.28 -3.82 -1.12
N ILE A 122 -13.33 -4.58 -0.62
CA ILE A 122 -12.07 -4.09 -0.04
C ILE A 122 -10.91 -4.54 -0.92
N ARG A 123 -9.95 -3.64 -1.11
CA ARG A 123 -8.72 -3.93 -1.81
C ARG A 123 -7.60 -4.17 -0.83
N TYR A 124 -6.94 -5.32 -0.96
CA TYR A 124 -5.83 -5.76 -0.13
C TYR A 124 -4.54 -5.66 -0.92
N PHE A 125 -3.60 -4.87 -0.40
CA PHE A 125 -2.26 -4.72 -0.95
C PHE A 125 -1.31 -5.60 -0.16
N PHE A 126 -0.86 -6.68 -0.79
CA PHE A 126 0.12 -7.58 -0.19
C PHE A 126 1.53 -7.13 -0.52
N VAL A 127 2.40 -7.16 0.44
CA VAL A 127 3.83 -6.91 0.25
C VAL A 127 4.61 -8.19 0.53
N GLU A 128 5.82 -8.31 -0.03
CA GLU A 128 6.71 -9.44 0.24
C GLU A 128 7.02 -9.51 1.73
N LYS A 129 7.36 -8.37 2.32
CA LYS A 129 7.54 -8.17 3.75
C LYS A 129 7.54 -6.67 4.05
N PHE A 130 6.93 -6.28 5.16
CA PHE A 130 7.14 -4.94 5.71
C PHE A 130 8.41 -4.92 6.56
N TYR A 131 9.29 -3.98 6.26
CA TYR A 131 10.47 -3.69 7.07
C TYR A 131 10.21 -2.45 7.89
N GLU A 132 10.39 -2.55 9.19
CA GLU A 132 10.21 -1.41 10.09
C GLU A 132 11.28 -0.37 9.82
N MET A 133 10.88 0.91 9.88
CA MET A 133 11.76 2.04 9.66
C MET A 133 11.27 3.27 10.41
N ASP A 134 12.04 4.35 10.36
CA ASP A 134 11.70 5.61 10.99
C ASP A 134 12.07 6.76 10.05
N TYR A 135 11.23 6.96 9.03
CA TYR A 135 11.36 8.08 8.10
C TYR A 135 10.51 9.23 8.61
N LYS A 136 11.13 10.09 9.43
CA LYS A 136 10.44 11.10 10.23
C LYS A 136 9.97 12.29 9.39
N LYS A 137 8.78 12.75 9.74
CA LYS A 137 8.26 14.03 9.26
C LYS A 137 8.78 15.14 10.16
N ASP A 138 9.42 16.15 9.57
CA ASP A 138 10.04 17.24 10.32
C ASP A 138 9.09 18.43 10.59
N THR A 139 7.92 18.46 9.94
CA THR A 139 6.93 19.51 10.16
C THR A 139 5.85 19.07 11.15
N PRO A 140 5.26 20.01 11.92
CA PRO A 140 4.34 19.66 13.01
C PRO A 140 2.98 19.12 12.56
N ARG A 141 2.50 19.50 11.38
CA ARG A 141 1.17 19.09 10.89
C ARG A 141 1.18 17.64 10.41
N ALA A 142 0.16 16.88 10.82
CA ALA A 142 -0.05 15.54 10.29
C ALA A 142 -0.45 15.60 8.80
N PRO A 143 -0.10 14.59 7.99
CA PRO A 143 -0.58 14.51 6.62
C PRO A 143 -2.10 14.28 6.63
N MET A 144 -2.79 14.86 5.64
CA MET A 144 -4.24 14.77 5.52
C MET A 144 -4.68 13.62 4.59
N GLY A 145 -3.92 12.54 4.52
CA GLY A 145 -4.25 11.38 3.70
C GLY A 145 -3.05 10.80 2.97
N THR A 146 -3.34 10.16 1.84
CA THR A 146 -2.33 9.51 0.99
C THR A 146 -1.32 10.51 0.43
N ARG A 147 -0.06 10.12 0.42
CA ARG A 147 1.01 10.88 -0.22
C ARG A 147 1.91 9.92 -1.02
N TYR A 148 2.42 10.41 -2.15
CA TYR A 148 3.36 9.67 -3.00
C TYR A 148 4.75 10.29 -2.90
N PHE A 149 5.76 9.43 -2.75
CA PHE A 149 7.17 9.84 -2.71
C PHE A 149 7.90 9.23 -3.89
N ASP A 150 8.61 10.05 -4.63
CA ASP A 150 9.53 9.58 -5.67
C ASP A 150 10.85 9.17 -5.02
N LEU A 151 10.98 7.87 -4.72
CA LEU A 151 12.17 7.33 -4.07
C LEU A 151 13.42 7.46 -4.94
N SER A 152 13.28 7.46 -6.26
CA SER A 152 14.42 7.62 -7.16
C SER A 152 15.09 8.98 -6.99
N GLN A 153 14.30 10.03 -6.77
CA GLN A 153 14.82 11.37 -6.50
C GLN A 153 15.35 11.51 -5.08
N ILE A 154 14.60 11.02 -4.09
CA ILE A 154 14.98 11.09 -2.67
C ILE A 154 16.32 10.38 -2.43
N LEU A 155 16.50 9.21 -3.02
CA LEU A 155 17.69 8.38 -2.85
C LEU A 155 18.77 8.63 -3.91
N ASN A 156 18.46 9.44 -4.93
CA ASN A 156 19.33 9.72 -6.06
C ASN A 156 19.82 8.44 -6.75
N VAL A 157 18.88 7.59 -7.14
CA VAL A 157 19.14 6.31 -7.80
C VAL A 157 18.34 6.20 -9.10
N ASN A 158 18.88 5.48 -10.07
CA ASN A 158 18.20 5.16 -11.33
C ASN A 158 17.65 3.74 -11.37
N LYS A 159 17.95 2.96 -10.36
CA LYS A 159 17.42 1.61 -10.13
C LYS A 159 17.21 1.43 -8.63
N MET A 160 16.06 0.88 -8.24
CA MET A 160 15.73 0.74 -6.83
C MET A 160 16.52 -0.41 -6.20
N PRO A 161 17.23 -0.16 -5.07
CA PRO A 161 17.88 -1.23 -4.32
C PRO A 161 16.86 -2.10 -3.59
N GLU A 162 17.33 -3.14 -2.91
CA GLU A 162 16.47 -3.97 -2.05
C GLU A 162 15.81 -3.14 -0.96
N VAL A 163 14.63 -3.57 -0.50
CA VAL A 163 13.83 -2.83 0.50
C VAL A 163 14.64 -2.54 1.76
N LYS A 164 15.44 -3.47 2.24
CA LYS A 164 16.32 -3.25 3.40
C LYS A 164 17.27 -2.07 3.24
N GLU A 165 17.83 -1.92 2.06
CA GLU A 165 18.74 -0.81 1.74
C GLU A 165 17.98 0.52 1.63
N ILE A 166 16.80 0.49 1.02
CA ILE A 166 15.92 1.67 0.98
C ILE A 166 15.61 2.15 2.40
N VAL A 167 15.25 1.24 3.29
CA VAL A 167 14.95 1.53 4.70
C VAL A 167 16.14 2.20 5.39
N LYS A 168 17.34 1.66 5.23
CA LYS A 168 18.56 2.25 5.79
C LYS A 168 18.80 3.68 5.29
N MET A 169 18.60 3.90 3.98
CA MET A 169 18.79 5.20 3.38
C MET A 169 17.75 6.21 3.87
N LEU A 170 16.49 5.80 4.00
CA LEU A 170 15.40 6.66 4.49
C LEU A 170 15.51 6.97 5.98
N ASN A 171 15.99 6.03 6.80
CA ASN A 171 16.22 6.26 8.23
C ASN A 171 17.20 7.41 8.50
N ALA A 172 18.07 7.71 7.55
CA ALA A 172 19.04 8.82 7.65
C ALA A 172 18.45 10.16 7.19
N LYS A 173 17.20 10.19 6.74
CA LYS A 173 16.55 11.36 6.15
C LYS A 173 15.28 11.74 6.89
N THR A 174 14.79 12.94 6.62
CA THR A 174 13.47 13.43 7.06
C THR A 174 12.70 13.95 5.87
N TRP A 175 11.41 14.21 6.06
CA TRP A 175 10.53 14.77 5.04
C TRP A 175 9.56 15.78 5.63
N SER A 176 9.05 16.68 4.81
CA SER A 176 8.13 17.74 5.22
C SER A 176 6.74 17.62 4.53
#